data_3b144e19ebe96e60024216640b3ad51e
#
_entry.id   3b144e19ebe96e60024216640b3ad51e
#
_cell.length_a   1.000
_cell.length_b   1.000
_cell.length_c   1.000
_cell.angle_alpha   90.00
_cell.angle_beta   90.00
_cell.angle_gamma   90.00
#
_symmetry.space_group_name_H-M   'P 1'
#
loop_
_entity.id
_entity.type
_entity.pdbx_description
1 polymer ?
#
loop_
_entity_poly.entity_id
_entity_poly.type
_entity_poly.pdbx_seq_one_letter_code
_entity_poly.pdbx_strand_id
1 'polypeptide(L)'
;MIVVKVGGSEGVDLAAVCRDVAALLRQGQRLVLVHGGSHRTNEVATALGHPPQFVTSVSGYTSRRTDRETLRIFEMVYCGEVNKGIVELLQAEGLVQVGAHVVQ
;
A
#
# COMPACT_ATOMS: atom_id res chain seq x y z
N MET A 1 11.38 5.08 17.67
CA MET A 1 10.88 4.75 16.32
C MET A 1 9.44 4.30 16.39
N ILE A 2 8.61 4.80 15.49
CA ILE A 2 7.21 4.43 15.37
C ILE A 2 7.04 3.60 14.10
N VAL A 3 6.31 2.50 14.18
CA VAL A 3 5.88 1.73 13.01
C VAL A 3 4.38 1.95 12.84
N VAL A 4 4.00 2.49 11.70
CA VAL A 4 2.60 2.75 11.35
C VAL A 4 2.20 1.82 10.21
N LYS A 5 1.11 1.09 10.39
CA LYS A 5 0.56 0.28 9.32
C LYS A 5 -0.75 0.88 8.83
N VAL A 6 -0.85 1.04 7.53
CA VAL A 6 -2.06 1.53 6.84
C VAL A 6 -2.58 0.41 5.95
N GLY A 7 -3.84 0.05 6.13
CA GLY A 7 -4.49 -0.94 5.28
C GLY A 7 -4.65 -0.47 3.84
N GLY A 8 -4.81 -1.43 2.93
CA GLY A 8 -5.02 -1.17 1.50
C GLY A 8 -6.45 -1.38 1.04
N SER A 9 -7.41 -1.39 1.95
CA SER A 9 -8.81 -1.55 1.61
C SER A 9 -9.43 -0.24 1.10
N GLU A 10 -10.62 -0.36 0.53
CA GLU A 10 -11.38 0.79 0.07
C GLU A 10 -11.65 1.78 1.21
N GLY A 11 -11.61 3.08 0.90
CA GLY A 11 -11.93 4.13 1.86
C GLY A 11 -10.76 4.66 2.68
N VAL A 12 -9.55 4.14 2.48
CA VAL A 12 -8.35 4.68 3.15
C VAL A 12 -7.92 5.97 2.45
N ASP A 13 -7.86 7.06 3.21
CA ASP A 13 -7.38 8.36 2.73
C ASP A 13 -5.87 8.48 2.97
N LEU A 14 -5.09 8.13 1.95
CA LEU A 14 -3.63 8.20 2.03
C LEU A 14 -3.10 9.64 2.18
N ALA A 15 -3.79 10.61 1.63
CA ALA A 15 -3.39 12.02 1.78
C ALA A 15 -3.48 12.45 3.24
N ALA A 16 -4.55 12.07 3.94
CA ALA A 16 -4.72 12.34 5.36
C ALA A 16 -3.63 11.64 6.20
N VAL A 17 -3.36 10.38 5.91
CA VAL A 17 -2.30 9.61 6.56
C VAL A 17 -0.95 10.29 6.38
N CYS A 18 -0.63 10.71 5.17
CA CYS A 18 0.65 11.37 4.88
C CYS A 18 0.79 12.73 5.57
N ARG A 19 -0.31 13.48 5.73
CA ARG A 19 -0.30 14.72 6.54
C ARG A 19 0.06 14.43 8.00
N ASP A 20 -0.55 13.41 8.58
CA ASP A 20 -0.28 13.01 9.97
C ASP A 20 1.15 12.50 10.15
N VAL A 21 1.61 11.67 9.22
CA VAL A 21 3.00 11.18 9.19
C VAL A 21 3.99 12.35 9.11
N ALA A 22 3.75 13.28 8.22
CA ALA A 22 4.60 14.46 8.08
C ALA A 22 4.65 15.29 9.36
N ALA A 23 3.53 15.46 10.04
CA ALA A 23 3.48 16.16 11.32
C ALA A 23 4.34 15.46 12.40
N LEU A 24 4.28 14.14 12.47
CA LEU A 24 5.11 13.36 13.41
C LEU A 24 6.60 13.50 13.09
N LEU A 25 6.97 13.47 11.82
CA LEU A 25 8.36 13.63 11.39
C LEU A 25 8.90 15.02 11.71
N ARG A 26 8.07 16.07 11.57
CA ARG A 26 8.44 17.45 11.96
C ARG A 26 8.65 17.59 13.47
N GLN A 27 8.05 16.72 14.26
CA GLN A 27 8.24 16.66 15.72
C GLN A 27 9.52 15.90 16.11
N GLY A 28 10.31 15.45 15.14
CA GLY A 28 11.55 14.71 15.38
C GLY A 28 11.35 13.20 15.55
N GLN A 29 10.17 12.67 15.28
CA GLN A 29 9.92 11.23 15.33
C GLN A 29 10.55 10.52 14.14
N ARG A 30 11.11 9.34 14.40
CA ARG A 30 11.53 8.41 13.34
C ARG A 30 10.41 7.41 13.10
N LEU A 31 10.08 7.17 11.83
CA LEU A 31 8.89 6.43 11.48
C LEU A 31 9.12 5.50 10.28
N VAL A 32 8.54 4.32 10.36
CA VAL A 32 8.40 3.40 9.23
C VAL A 32 6.92 3.28 8.92
N LEU A 33 6.55 3.56 7.69
CA LEU A 33 5.18 3.41 7.19
C LEU A 33 5.08 2.14 6.36
N VAL A 34 4.20 1.23 6.79
CA VAL A 34 3.88 -0.01 6.07
C VAL A 34 2.50 0.15 5.46
N HIS A 35 2.36 -0.13 4.19
CA HIS A 35 1.09 0.05 3.49
C HIS A 35 0.60 -1.21 2.81
N GLY A 36 -0.69 -1.25 2.50
CA GLY A 36 -1.31 -2.25 1.65
C GLY A 36 -1.63 -1.71 0.26
N GLY A 37 -2.56 -2.35 -0.42
CA GLY A 37 -2.98 -1.99 -1.79
C GLY A 37 -3.96 -2.99 -2.38
N SER A 38 -4.65 -3.76 -1.53
CA SER A 38 -5.52 -4.85 -1.98
C SER A 38 -6.68 -4.37 -2.84
N HIS A 39 -7.32 -3.27 -2.48
CA HIS A 39 -8.45 -2.74 -3.26
C HIS A 39 -7.99 -2.32 -4.65
N ARG A 40 -6.93 -1.55 -4.75
CA ARG A 40 -6.39 -1.10 -6.04
C ARG A 40 -5.87 -2.26 -6.87
N THR A 41 -5.29 -3.28 -6.24
CA THR A 41 -4.87 -4.50 -6.93
C THR A 41 -6.07 -5.20 -7.58
N ASN A 42 -7.21 -5.28 -6.90
CA ASN A 42 -8.42 -5.86 -7.47
C ASN A 42 -8.90 -5.07 -8.69
N GLU A 43 -8.91 -3.75 -8.62
CA GLU A 43 -9.31 -2.89 -9.72
C GLU A 43 -8.41 -3.07 -10.94
N VAL A 44 -7.11 -3.03 -10.75
CA VAL A 44 -6.13 -3.17 -11.84
C VAL A 44 -6.17 -4.58 -12.43
N ALA A 45 -6.27 -5.60 -11.60
CA ALA A 45 -6.39 -6.99 -12.07
C ALA A 45 -7.63 -7.16 -12.96
N THR A 46 -8.75 -6.61 -12.55
CA THR A 46 -9.99 -6.65 -13.33
C THR A 46 -9.83 -5.90 -14.66
N ALA A 47 -9.24 -4.71 -14.63
CA ALA A 47 -9.01 -3.90 -15.82
C ALA A 47 -8.07 -4.59 -16.82
N LEU A 48 -7.10 -5.37 -16.34
CA LEU A 48 -6.17 -6.12 -17.18
C LEU A 48 -6.73 -7.48 -17.67
N GLY A 49 -7.99 -7.78 -17.35
CA GLY A 49 -8.62 -9.03 -17.77
C GLY A 49 -8.22 -10.25 -16.95
N HIS A 50 -7.65 -10.06 -15.78
CA HIS A 50 -7.26 -11.11 -14.84
C HIS A 50 -7.89 -10.86 -13.47
N PRO A 51 -9.24 -10.92 -13.36
CA PRO A 51 -9.94 -10.58 -12.12
C PRO A 51 -9.48 -11.42 -10.95
N PRO A 52 -9.49 -10.87 -9.73
CA PRO A 52 -9.01 -11.56 -8.55
C PRO A 52 -9.88 -12.78 -8.23
N GLN A 53 -9.23 -13.84 -7.78
CA GLN A 53 -9.89 -15.03 -7.27
C GLN A 53 -9.52 -15.21 -5.80
N PHE A 54 -10.51 -15.59 -4.99
CA PHE A 54 -10.34 -15.79 -3.56
C PHE A 54 -10.65 -17.23 -3.20
N VAL A 55 -9.90 -17.76 -2.24
CA VAL A 55 -10.14 -19.10 -1.67
C VAL A 55 -10.45 -18.92 -0.20
N THR A 56 -11.47 -19.64 0.26
CA THR A 56 -11.84 -19.65 1.67
C THR A 56 -11.37 -20.96 2.28
N SER A 57 -10.59 -20.89 3.35
CA SER A 57 -10.12 -22.05 4.08
C SER A 57 -11.24 -22.71 4.88
N VAL A 58 -11.01 -23.94 5.33
CA VAL A 58 -11.96 -24.68 6.18
C VAL A 58 -12.27 -23.92 7.47
N SER A 59 -11.32 -23.15 7.98
CA SER A 59 -11.48 -22.32 9.17
C SER A 59 -12.17 -20.96 8.92
N GLY A 60 -12.60 -20.69 7.68
CA GLY A 60 -13.35 -19.50 7.33
C GLY A 60 -12.50 -18.29 6.88
N TYR A 61 -11.18 -18.41 6.82
CA TYR A 61 -10.32 -17.35 6.31
C TYR A 61 -10.34 -17.30 4.79
N THR A 62 -10.53 -16.09 4.26
CA THR A 62 -10.50 -15.84 2.81
C THR A 62 -9.16 -15.23 2.43
N SER A 63 -8.51 -15.83 1.43
CA SER A 63 -7.22 -15.38 0.90
C SER A 63 -7.31 -15.23 -0.61
N ARG A 64 -6.55 -14.28 -1.15
CA ARG A 64 -6.40 -14.14 -2.60
C ARG A 64 -5.59 -15.33 -3.13
N ARG A 65 -6.10 -15.96 -4.18
CA ARG A 65 -5.30 -16.91 -4.95
C ARG A 65 -4.29 -16.12 -5.77
N THR A 66 -3.01 -16.28 -5.46
CA THR A 66 -1.94 -15.53 -6.11
C THR A 66 -1.16 -16.47 -7.03
N ASP A 67 -1.56 -16.49 -8.30
CA ASP A 67 -0.78 -17.11 -9.35
C ASP A 67 0.31 -16.14 -9.86
N ARG A 68 1.09 -16.54 -10.85
CA ARG A 68 2.20 -15.72 -11.37
C ARG A 68 1.72 -14.39 -11.92
N GLU A 69 0.62 -14.37 -12.66
CA GLU A 69 0.07 -13.15 -13.24
C GLU A 69 -0.48 -12.22 -12.16
N THR A 70 -1.18 -12.77 -11.18
CA THR A 70 -1.67 -12.00 -10.03
C THR A 70 -0.52 -11.38 -9.24
N LEU A 71 0.57 -12.14 -9.04
CA LEU A 71 1.77 -11.62 -8.37
C LEU A 71 2.39 -10.45 -9.14
N ARG A 72 2.44 -10.54 -10.47
CA ARG A 72 2.96 -9.46 -11.32
C ARG A 72 2.12 -8.19 -11.16
N ILE A 73 0.80 -8.31 -11.16
CA ILE A 73 -0.12 -7.19 -10.94
C ILE A 73 0.05 -6.62 -9.54
N PHE A 74 0.16 -7.48 -8.55
CA PHE A 74 0.43 -7.08 -7.16
C PHE A 74 1.71 -6.24 -7.06
N GLU A 75 2.79 -6.69 -7.69
CA GLU A 75 4.06 -5.96 -7.71
C GLU A 75 3.89 -4.57 -8.36
N MET A 76 3.22 -4.48 -9.49
CA MET A 76 2.96 -3.21 -10.18
C MET A 76 2.20 -2.24 -9.27
N VAL A 77 1.18 -2.70 -8.59
CA VAL A 77 0.31 -1.86 -7.76
C VAL A 77 1.01 -1.47 -6.45
N TYR A 78 1.49 -2.45 -5.71
CA TYR A 78 2.07 -2.18 -4.38
C TYR A 78 3.38 -1.40 -4.48
N CYS A 79 4.29 -1.85 -5.32
CA CYS A 79 5.63 -1.27 -5.42
C CYS A 79 5.67 -0.02 -6.32
N GLY A 80 4.85 0.00 -7.34
CA GLY A 80 4.79 1.11 -8.28
C GLY A 80 3.78 2.18 -7.86
N GLU A 81 2.51 1.92 -8.09
CA GLU A 81 1.48 2.95 -7.96
C GLU A 81 1.29 3.42 -6.52
N VAL A 82 1.03 2.49 -5.59
CA VAL A 82 0.71 2.86 -4.20
C VAL A 82 1.94 3.39 -3.47
N ASN A 83 3.03 2.68 -3.52
CA ASN A 83 4.26 3.07 -2.84
C ASN A 83 4.77 4.43 -3.32
N LYS A 84 4.90 4.62 -4.63
CA LYS A 84 5.37 5.89 -5.20
C LYS A 84 4.36 7.01 -5.03
N GLY A 85 3.07 6.70 -5.05
CA GLY A 85 2.02 7.67 -4.72
C GLY A 85 2.14 8.19 -3.29
N ILE A 86 2.46 7.34 -2.33
CA ILE A 86 2.75 7.76 -0.94
C ILE A 86 4.01 8.64 -0.90
N VAL A 87 5.06 8.28 -1.61
CA VAL A 87 6.29 9.11 -1.70
C VAL A 87 5.96 10.50 -2.21
N GLU A 88 5.16 10.60 -3.27
CA GLU A 88 4.72 11.90 -3.82
C GLU A 88 3.95 12.73 -2.79
N LEU A 89 3.02 12.10 -2.08
CA LEU A 89 2.23 12.78 -1.04
C LEU A 89 3.12 13.28 0.10
N LEU A 90 4.10 12.50 0.53
CA LEU A 90 5.04 12.91 1.57
C LEU A 90 5.95 14.05 1.09
N GLN A 91 6.41 13.99 -0.15
CA GLN A 91 7.19 15.08 -0.74
C GLN A 91 6.38 16.37 -0.86
N ALA A 92 5.09 16.27 -1.19
CA ALA A 92 4.19 17.41 -1.23
C ALA A 92 4.03 18.09 0.14
N GLU A 93 4.23 17.36 1.22
CA GLU A 93 4.26 17.89 2.59
C GLU A 93 5.61 18.53 2.96
N GLY A 94 6.54 18.65 2.01
CA GLY A 94 7.85 19.29 2.22
C GLY A 94 8.95 18.36 2.72
N LEU A 95 8.74 17.06 2.72
CA LEU A 95 9.76 16.11 3.13
C LEU A 95 10.74 15.87 1.98
N VAL A 96 12.02 16.17 2.21
CA VAL A 96 13.06 16.14 1.17
C VAL A 96 13.64 14.74 0.97
N GLN A 97 13.67 13.94 2.03
CA GLN A 97 14.23 12.58 1.98
C GLN A 97 13.18 11.56 2.40
N VAL A 98 12.68 10.84 1.42
CA VAL A 98 11.79 9.71 1.65
C VAL A 98 12.45 8.48 1.02
N GLY A 99 12.92 7.57 1.86
CA GLY A 99 13.40 6.28 1.42
C GLY A 99 12.22 5.33 1.26
N ALA A 100 12.05 4.74 0.10
CA ALA A 100 10.99 3.78 -0.14
C ALA A 100 11.59 2.40 -0.40
N HIS A 101 11.26 1.45 0.46
CA HIS A 101 11.67 0.07 0.31
C HIS A 101 10.43 -0.83 0.30
N VAL A 102 10.46 -1.84 -0.53
CA VAL A 102 9.46 -2.90 -0.52
C VAL A 102 10.06 -4.10 0.17
N VAL A 103 9.44 -4.49 1.28
CA VAL A 103 9.80 -5.71 2.00
C VAL A 103 8.64 -6.68 1.82
N GLN A 104 8.94 -7.83 1.26
CA GLN A 104 7.99 -8.93 1.13
C GLN A 104 8.14 -9.89 2.31
#